data_40172e0a9b3a4bb7b6cc8ef0af33438c
#
_entry.id   40172e0a9b3a4bb7b6cc8ef0af33438c
#
_cell.length_a   1.000
_cell.length_b   1.000
_cell.length_c   1.000
_cell.angle_alpha   90.00
_cell.angle_beta   90.00
_cell.angle_gamma   90.00
#
_symmetry.space_group_name_H-M   'P 1'
#
loop_
_entity.id
_entity.type
_entity.pdbx_description
1 polymer ?
#
loop_
_entity_poly.entity_id
_entity_poly.type
_entity_poly.pdbx_seq_one_letter_code
_entity_poly.pdbx_strand_id
1 'polypeptide(L)'
;MKILVVNAGSSSLKYQLIDMKDESVIAKGNCERIGIDGKITHKTFDGREYVEECSFPTHTEAFEKLVEVMTKGDAAVIKDMSEIGAVGHRIVQGAEVFTKTTIVTDEVIDQIDGLADLAPVHNHAHALALRACKKVIPETTPQVVVFDTAFHQTMPPKAYMFGMPYECYEQFHVRKYGFHGTSHRFVSMKYGEVTGKSLEGLNIVSCHLGNGSSITAIKDGKSVDTSMGFTPLDGIIMGTRSGSVDPSAVDFVQNKLGFTPAQMRDYLNKKSGFLGLSGQFSDNRDITSAAQQGDKRSQLVTDMLTYEIKKYIGSYTAAMNGLDVVIFTGGIGENAPEVRKGVCENMEYLGIKLDSSVNDGLKGKLTKISAPDSKVEVWVIPTNEELLIARDTLEITGLDKNA
;
A
#
# COMPACT_ATOMS: atom_id res chain seq x y z
N MET A 1 -11.62 5.16 22.94
CA MET A 1 -11.55 6.14 21.81
C MET A 1 -11.71 5.40 20.51
N LYS A 2 -12.70 5.78 19.68
CA LYS A 2 -12.94 5.16 18.37
C LYS A 2 -12.39 6.07 17.26
N ILE A 3 -11.65 5.50 16.33
CA ILE A 3 -11.13 6.21 15.15
C ILE A 3 -11.70 5.57 13.90
N LEU A 4 -12.26 6.40 13.02
CA LEU A 4 -12.70 6.01 11.69
C LEU A 4 -11.54 6.18 10.73
N VAL A 5 -11.12 5.10 10.08
CA VAL A 5 -10.11 5.13 9.01
C VAL A 5 -10.77 5.01 7.67
N VAL A 6 -10.43 5.89 6.75
CA VAL A 6 -11.03 5.99 5.41
C VAL A 6 -9.95 5.89 4.33
N ASN A 7 -10.23 5.06 3.33
CA ASN A 7 -9.44 4.95 2.11
C ASN A 7 -10.40 5.14 0.92
N ALA A 8 -10.42 6.33 0.37
CA ALA A 8 -11.29 6.70 -0.74
C ALA A 8 -10.55 6.64 -2.07
N GLY A 9 -11.08 5.90 -3.03
CA GLY A 9 -10.65 5.90 -4.42
C GLY A 9 -11.60 6.70 -5.31
N SER A 10 -11.36 6.74 -6.62
CA SER A 10 -12.20 7.48 -7.59
C SER A 10 -13.66 6.99 -7.62
N SER A 11 -13.90 5.70 -7.38
CA SER A 11 -15.22 5.07 -7.43
C SER A 11 -15.52 4.17 -6.23
N SER A 12 -14.76 4.31 -5.15
CA SER A 12 -14.94 3.48 -3.95
C SER A 12 -14.53 4.22 -2.69
N LEU A 13 -15.11 3.80 -1.55
CA LEU A 13 -14.77 4.29 -0.23
C LEU A 13 -14.74 3.08 0.71
N LYS A 14 -13.54 2.70 1.16
CA LYS A 14 -13.34 1.66 2.18
C LYS A 14 -13.13 2.31 3.53
N TYR A 15 -13.65 1.69 4.58
CA TYR A 15 -13.50 2.20 5.92
C TYR A 15 -13.34 1.10 6.97
N GLN A 16 -12.70 1.47 8.07
CA GLN A 16 -12.68 0.68 9.30
C GLN A 16 -12.91 1.59 10.50
N LEU A 17 -13.74 1.15 11.44
CA LEU A 17 -13.89 1.76 12.76
C LEU A 17 -13.08 0.94 13.77
N ILE A 18 -12.12 1.57 14.42
CA ILE A 18 -11.16 0.90 15.31
C ILE A 18 -11.32 1.47 16.72
N ASP A 19 -11.44 0.60 17.74
CA ASP A 19 -11.31 1.01 19.14
C ASP A 19 -9.83 1.07 19.53
N MET A 20 -9.34 2.28 19.78
CA MET A 20 -7.95 2.49 20.14
C MET A 20 -7.58 2.08 21.57
N LYS A 21 -8.55 1.60 22.36
CA LYS A 21 -8.29 1.05 23.69
C LYS A 21 -7.52 -0.26 23.61
N ASP A 22 -7.88 -1.11 22.68
CA ASP A 22 -7.31 -2.45 22.44
C ASP A 22 -6.91 -2.69 20.97
N GLU A 23 -7.06 -1.66 20.13
CA GLU A 23 -6.77 -1.69 18.68
C GLU A 23 -7.64 -2.70 17.90
N SER A 24 -8.80 -3.05 18.43
CA SER A 24 -9.74 -3.96 17.78
C SER A 24 -10.58 -3.26 16.70
N VAL A 25 -10.85 -3.98 15.63
CA VAL A 25 -11.77 -3.52 14.56
C VAL A 25 -13.20 -3.73 15.02
N ILE A 26 -13.96 -2.65 15.21
CA ILE A 26 -15.38 -2.70 15.58
C ILE A 26 -16.23 -3.05 14.34
N ALA A 27 -15.94 -2.40 13.22
CA ALA A 27 -16.63 -2.63 11.94
C ALA A 27 -15.74 -2.23 10.77
N LYS A 28 -16.03 -2.80 9.61
CA LYS A 28 -15.42 -2.43 8.33
C LYS A 28 -16.46 -2.44 7.22
N GLY A 29 -16.25 -1.64 6.20
CA GLY A 29 -17.16 -1.58 5.07
C GLY A 29 -16.52 -1.03 3.81
N ASN A 30 -17.29 -1.13 2.74
CA ASN A 30 -16.91 -0.67 1.42
C ASN A 30 -18.15 -0.14 0.69
N CYS A 31 -18.07 1.09 0.20
CA CYS A 31 -18.99 1.64 -0.79
C CYS A 31 -18.31 1.52 -2.14
N GLU A 32 -18.92 0.82 -3.07
CA GLU A 32 -18.37 0.54 -4.41
C GLU A 32 -19.21 1.23 -5.48
N ARG A 33 -18.62 1.41 -6.66
CA ARG A 33 -19.28 1.91 -7.88
C ARG A 33 -19.90 3.31 -7.69
N ILE A 34 -19.21 4.16 -6.89
CA ILE A 34 -19.58 5.57 -6.71
C ILE A 34 -19.54 6.27 -8.08
N GLY A 35 -20.57 7.04 -8.38
CA GLY A 35 -20.76 7.69 -9.68
C GLY A 35 -21.39 6.80 -10.76
N ILE A 36 -21.80 5.57 -10.43
CA ILE A 36 -22.44 4.62 -11.36
C ILE A 36 -23.81 4.19 -10.81
N ASP A 37 -23.85 3.12 -10.03
CA ASP A 37 -25.08 2.56 -9.46
C ASP A 37 -24.99 2.32 -7.95
N GLY A 38 -23.81 2.06 -7.42
CA GLY A 38 -23.52 2.00 -6.00
C GLY A 38 -23.93 0.71 -5.28
N LYS A 39 -23.07 0.34 -4.31
CA LYS A 39 -23.34 -0.75 -3.36
C LYS A 39 -22.56 -0.50 -2.08
N ILE A 40 -23.19 -0.70 -0.92
CA ILE A 40 -22.51 -0.75 0.36
C ILE A 40 -22.48 -2.17 0.92
N THR A 41 -21.33 -2.53 1.48
CA THR A 41 -21.19 -3.71 2.34
C THR A 41 -20.60 -3.24 3.67
N HIS A 42 -21.27 -3.53 4.77
CA HIS A 42 -20.84 -3.20 6.12
C HIS A 42 -20.84 -4.46 6.98
N LYS A 43 -19.72 -4.76 7.64
CA LYS A 43 -19.53 -5.94 8.49
C LYS A 43 -19.05 -5.52 9.86
N THR A 44 -19.69 -6.03 10.88
CA THR A 44 -19.30 -5.80 12.28
C THR A 44 -18.42 -6.94 12.77
N PHE A 45 -17.63 -6.69 13.81
CA PHE A 45 -16.75 -7.71 14.40
C PHE A 45 -17.53 -8.90 15.00
N ASP A 46 -18.73 -8.66 15.51
CA ASP A 46 -19.63 -9.69 16.06
C ASP A 46 -20.37 -10.52 14.98
N GLY A 47 -20.07 -10.29 13.71
CA GLY A 47 -20.54 -11.10 12.57
C GLY A 47 -21.84 -10.63 11.93
N ARG A 48 -22.41 -9.51 12.35
CA ARG A 48 -23.54 -8.89 11.64
C ARG A 48 -23.08 -8.26 10.33
N GLU A 49 -23.89 -8.35 9.31
CA GLU A 49 -23.60 -7.83 7.98
C GLU A 49 -24.79 -7.06 7.42
N TYR A 50 -24.51 -5.95 6.76
CA TYR A 50 -25.48 -5.17 5.99
C TYR A 50 -24.97 -5.01 4.58
N VAL A 51 -25.81 -5.34 3.59
CA VAL A 51 -25.50 -5.20 2.16
C VAL A 51 -26.71 -4.55 1.48
N GLU A 52 -26.45 -3.48 0.74
CA GLU A 52 -27.49 -2.79 -0.04
C GLU A 52 -26.93 -2.27 -1.35
N GLU A 53 -27.69 -2.44 -2.43
CA GLU A 53 -27.49 -1.72 -3.68
C GLU A 53 -28.21 -0.38 -3.58
N CYS A 54 -27.46 0.71 -3.66
CA CYS A 54 -27.99 2.07 -3.49
C CYS A 54 -27.17 3.07 -4.31
N SER A 55 -27.81 4.12 -4.79
CA SER A 55 -27.15 5.11 -5.63
C SER A 55 -26.19 5.98 -4.82
N PHE A 56 -24.95 6.08 -5.28
CA PHE A 56 -23.95 7.03 -4.79
C PHE A 56 -23.53 7.95 -5.93
N PRO A 57 -24.24 9.05 -6.21
CA PRO A 57 -23.83 10.02 -7.23
C PRO A 57 -22.44 10.58 -6.97
N THR A 58 -22.10 10.80 -5.71
CA THR A 58 -20.79 11.30 -5.27
C THR A 58 -20.32 10.61 -3.99
N HIS A 59 -19.13 10.96 -3.52
CA HIS A 59 -18.61 10.50 -2.23
C HIS A 59 -19.45 11.02 -1.05
N THR A 60 -20.21 12.11 -1.20
CA THR A 60 -21.05 12.63 -0.12
C THR A 60 -22.11 11.64 0.27
N GLU A 61 -22.86 11.10 -0.69
CA GLU A 61 -23.91 10.10 -0.44
C GLU A 61 -23.33 8.79 0.10
N ALA A 62 -22.10 8.44 -0.32
CA ALA A 62 -21.41 7.29 0.22
C ALA A 62 -21.03 7.49 1.70
N PHE A 63 -20.58 8.69 2.11
CA PHE A 63 -20.34 9.02 3.51
C PHE A 63 -21.64 9.10 4.33
N GLU A 64 -22.71 9.69 3.79
CA GLU A 64 -24.03 9.71 4.45
C GLU A 64 -24.53 8.30 4.73
N LYS A 65 -24.41 7.40 3.74
CA LYS A 65 -24.81 6.00 3.90
C LYS A 65 -23.92 5.24 4.89
N LEU A 66 -22.61 5.50 4.89
CA LEU A 66 -21.67 4.97 5.87
C LEU A 66 -22.10 5.37 7.29
N VAL A 67 -22.41 6.64 7.52
CA VAL A 67 -22.90 7.15 8.82
C VAL A 67 -24.23 6.50 9.19
N GLU A 68 -25.16 6.37 8.25
CA GLU A 68 -26.46 5.72 8.47
C GLU A 68 -26.29 4.29 8.96
N VAL A 69 -25.51 3.45 8.26
CA VAL A 69 -25.34 2.03 8.63
C VAL A 69 -24.55 1.82 9.92
N MET A 70 -23.64 2.75 10.27
CA MET A 70 -22.93 2.70 11.54
C MET A 70 -23.82 3.09 12.74
N THR A 71 -24.86 3.92 12.53
CA THR A 71 -25.68 4.50 13.60
C THR A 71 -27.09 3.94 13.68
N LYS A 72 -27.59 3.29 12.62
CA LYS A 72 -28.99 2.83 12.52
C LYS A 72 -29.09 1.37 12.04
N GLY A 73 -30.16 0.70 12.44
CA GLY A 73 -30.47 -0.67 12.04
C GLY A 73 -29.70 -1.73 12.82
N ASP A 74 -29.85 -2.98 12.39
CA ASP A 74 -29.35 -4.15 13.13
C ASP A 74 -27.81 -4.26 13.10
N ALA A 75 -27.15 -3.64 12.14
CA ALA A 75 -25.71 -3.62 12.03
C ALA A 75 -25.04 -2.38 12.65
N ALA A 76 -25.80 -1.51 13.32
CA ALA A 76 -25.28 -0.32 14.00
C ALA A 76 -24.23 -0.71 15.07
N VAL A 77 -23.16 0.09 15.15
CA VAL A 77 -22.01 -0.13 16.06
C VAL A 77 -21.72 1.06 16.97
N ILE A 78 -22.34 2.20 16.69
CA ILE A 78 -22.32 3.43 17.52
C ILE A 78 -23.72 4.02 17.61
N LYS A 79 -23.99 4.81 18.65
CA LYS A 79 -25.28 5.48 18.82
C LYS A 79 -25.41 6.72 17.95
N ASP A 80 -24.33 7.47 17.87
CA ASP A 80 -24.23 8.70 17.07
C ASP A 80 -22.74 8.99 16.75
N MET A 81 -22.51 9.98 15.90
CA MET A 81 -21.17 10.33 15.41
C MET A 81 -20.25 10.96 16.46
N SER A 82 -20.77 11.38 17.61
CA SER A 82 -19.95 11.93 18.71
C SER A 82 -19.05 10.85 19.37
N GLU A 83 -19.37 9.57 19.15
CA GLU A 83 -18.51 8.48 19.62
C GLU A 83 -17.22 8.32 18.79
N ILE A 84 -17.13 8.95 17.61
CA ILE A 84 -15.93 8.96 16.77
C ILE A 84 -15.07 10.13 17.19
N GLY A 85 -13.91 9.84 17.79
CA GLY A 85 -12.99 10.85 18.29
C GLY A 85 -12.21 11.55 17.18
N ALA A 86 -11.87 10.85 16.10
CA ALA A 86 -11.16 11.40 14.95
C ALA A 86 -11.35 10.54 13.69
N VAL A 87 -11.03 11.13 12.52
CA VAL A 87 -11.04 10.42 11.23
C VAL A 87 -9.63 10.48 10.63
N GLY A 88 -9.08 9.32 10.26
CA GLY A 88 -7.82 9.21 9.53
C GLY A 88 -8.06 8.85 8.05
N HIS A 89 -7.46 9.59 7.13
CA HIS A 89 -7.59 9.37 5.70
C HIS A 89 -6.27 8.94 5.08
N ARG A 90 -6.29 7.92 4.23
CA ARG A 90 -5.16 7.57 3.37
C ARG A 90 -5.13 8.44 2.14
N ILE A 91 -3.98 9.02 1.84
CA ILE A 91 -3.70 9.79 0.61
C ILE A 91 -2.50 9.17 -0.10
N VAL A 92 -2.63 8.98 -1.43
CA VAL A 92 -1.59 8.29 -2.22
C VAL A 92 -0.37 9.18 -2.42
N GLN A 93 -0.53 10.45 -2.83
CA GLN A 93 0.60 11.31 -3.19
C GLN A 93 0.64 12.58 -2.33
N GLY A 94 1.73 12.74 -1.59
CA GLY A 94 2.00 13.94 -0.77
C GLY A 94 3.12 14.82 -1.32
N ALA A 95 3.77 14.40 -2.41
CA ALA A 95 4.95 15.04 -2.99
C ALA A 95 6.03 15.35 -1.93
N GLU A 96 6.73 16.45 -2.07
CA GLU A 96 7.69 16.98 -1.08
C GLU A 96 7.02 17.91 -0.07
N VAL A 97 5.72 18.20 -0.27
CA VAL A 97 4.92 19.09 0.59
C VAL A 97 4.53 18.37 1.88
N PHE A 98 4.10 17.13 1.78
CA PHE A 98 3.62 16.36 2.93
C PHE A 98 4.61 15.24 3.30
N THR A 99 5.51 15.56 4.20
CA THR A 99 6.54 14.63 4.69
C THR A 99 6.14 13.84 5.93
N LYS A 100 4.95 14.13 6.47
CA LYS A 100 4.40 13.50 7.69
C LYS A 100 2.88 13.58 7.71
N THR A 101 2.28 12.84 8.62
CA THR A 101 0.86 12.91 8.98
C THR A 101 0.46 14.34 9.30
N THR A 102 -0.68 14.81 8.78
CA THR A 102 -1.08 16.22 8.83
C THR A 102 -2.57 16.35 9.21
N ILE A 103 -2.93 17.34 10.03
CA ILE A 103 -4.32 17.67 10.34
C ILE A 103 -4.96 18.32 9.11
N VAL A 104 -6.19 17.93 8.79
CA VAL A 104 -6.94 18.42 7.63
C VAL A 104 -7.45 19.84 7.90
N THR A 105 -7.08 20.75 7.01
CA THR A 105 -7.69 22.09 6.86
C THR A 105 -8.13 22.26 5.41
N ASP A 106 -8.82 23.35 5.09
CA ASP A 106 -9.21 23.62 3.70
C ASP A 106 -7.96 23.82 2.81
N GLU A 107 -6.93 24.48 3.34
CA GLU A 107 -5.65 24.67 2.66
C GLU A 107 -4.95 23.33 2.37
N VAL A 108 -5.00 22.38 3.31
CA VAL A 108 -4.44 21.02 3.10
C VAL A 108 -5.21 20.29 2.01
N ILE A 109 -6.54 20.40 1.96
CA ILE A 109 -7.35 19.79 0.89
C ILE A 109 -7.00 20.41 -0.47
N ASP A 110 -6.89 21.72 -0.54
CA ASP A 110 -6.54 22.45 -1.78
C ASP A 110 -5.12 22.10 -2.23
N GLN A 111 -4.16 21.96 -1.32
CA GLN A 111 -2.82 21.48 -1.64
C GLN A 111 -2.82 20.05 -2.18
N ILE A 112 -3.59 19.15 -1.58
CA ILE A 112 -3.72 17.76 -2.08
C ILE A 112 -4.34 17.74 -3.50
N ASP A 113 -5.34 18.57 -3.74
CA ASP A 113 -5.97 18.73 -5.07
C ASP A 113 -4.98 19.31 -6.08
N GLY A 114 -4.16 20.29 -5.68
CA GLY A 114 -3.09 20.87 -6.50
C GLY A 114 -1.98 19.89 -6.89
N LEU A 115 -1.82 18.76 -6.17
CA LEU A 115 -0.90 17.68 -6.53
C LEU A 115 -1.51 16.68 -7.53
N ALA A 116 -2.69 16.93 -8.09
CA ALA A 116 -3.34 16.02 -9.03
C ALA A 116 -2.50 15.75 -10.29
N ASP A 117 -1.65 16.67 -10.73
CA ASP A 117 -0.75 16.45 -11.87
C ASP A 117 0.26 15.31 -11.62
N LEU A 118 0.67 15.11 -10.36
CA LEU A 118 1.55 14.00 -9.95
C LEU A 118 0.79 12.68 -9.75
N ALA A 119 -0.49 12.74 -9.43
CA ALA A 119 -1.35 11.57 -9.20
C ALA A 119 -2.78 11.80 -9.74
N PRO A 120 -2.94 11.93 -11.08
CA PRO A 120 -4.20 12.38 -11.69
C PRO A 120 -5.39 11.47 -11.41
N VAL A 121 -5.16 10.19 -11.16
CA VAL A 121 -6.21 9.21 -10.87
C VAL A 121 -6.63 9.21 -9.39
N HIS A 122 -5.80 9.75 -8.49
CA HIS A 122 -5.97 9.60 -7.04
C HIS A 122 -6.24 10.92 -6.32
N ASN A 123 -5.38 11.93 -6.45
CA ASN A 123 -5.41 13.09 -5.55
C ASN A 123 -6.67 13.94 -5.67
N HIS A 124 -7.17 14.14 -6.89
CA HIS A 124 -8.46 14.83 -7.06
C HIS A 124 -9.60 14.09 -6.36
N ALA A 125 -9.67 12.75 -6.50
CA ALA A 125 -10.67 11.94 -5.83
C ALA A 125 -10.52 11.98 -4.29
N HIS A 126 -9.30 11.99 -3.78
CA HIS A 126 -9.02 12.17 -2.35
C HIS A 126 -9.52 13.53 -1.83
N ALA A 127 -9.24 14.62 -2.56
CA ALA A 127 -9.73 15.96 -2.18
C ALA A 127 -11.26 16.04 -2.17
N LEU A 128 -11.94 15.44 -3.16
CA LEU A 128 -13.41 15.34 -3.17
C LEU A 128 -13.93 14.55 -1.98
N ALA A 129 -13.30 13.42 -1.65
CA ALA A 129 -13.69 12.60 -0.50
C ALA A 129 -13.47 13.33 0.84
N LEU A 130 -12.39 14.07 0.99
CA LEU A 130 -12.12 14.91 2.17
C LEU A 130 -13.18 16.00 2.33
N ARG A 131 -13.52 16.71 1.24
CA ARG A 131 -14.61 17.71 1.24
C ARG A 131 -15.97 17.09 1.57
N ALA A 132 -16.24 15.88 1.05
CA ALA A 132 -17.47 15.13 1.37
C ALA A 132 -17.52 14.74 2.85
N CYS A 133 -16.41 14.22 3.38
CA CYS A 133 -16.31 13.86 4.80
C CYS A 133 -16.56 15.07 5.70
N LYS A 134 -15.96 16.23 5.40
CA LYS A 134 -16.18 17.49 6.16
C LYS A 134 -17.65 17.93 6.20
N LYS A 135 -18.45 17.61 5.19
CA LYS A 135 -19.88 17.95 5.16
C LYS A 135 -20.74 17.06 6.05
N VAL A 136 -20.32 15.80 6.23
CA VAL A 136 -21.13 14.76 6.88
C VAL A 136 -20.69 14.52 8.33
N ILE A 137 -19.38 14.60 8.61
CA ILE A 137 -18.83 14.41 9.94
C ILE A 137 -18.86 15.74 10.72
N PRO A 138 -19.17 15.74 12.03
CA PRO A 138 -19.18 16.96 12.84
C PRO A 138 -17.86 17.74 12.76
N GLU A 139 -17.92 19.07 12.66
CA GLU A 139 -16.73 19.93 12.61
C GLU A 139 -15.82 19.78 13.84
N THR A 140 -16.38 19.37 14.97
CA THR A 140 -15.63 19.10 16.20
C THR A 140 -14.78 17.84 16.15
N THR A 141 -15.01 16.96 15.17
CA THR A 141 -14.25 15.73 14.99
C THR A 141 -13.02 16.02 14.11
N PRO A 142 -11.80 16.00 14.65
CA PRO A 142 -10.60 16.26 13.88
C PRO A 142 -10.39 15.21 12.80
N GLN A 143 -9.91 15.66 11.64
CA GLN A 143 -9.58 14.80 10.53
C GLN A 143 -8.07 14.89 10.22
N VAL A 144 -7.48 13.78 9.81
CA VAL A 144 -6.04 13.64 9.60
C VAL A 144 -5.78 12.94 8.28
N VAL A 145 -4.75 13.35 7.55
CA VAL A 145 -4.27 12.70 6.33
C VAL A 145 -2.93 12.03 6.55
N VAL A 146 -2.81 10.79 6.07
CA VAL A 146 -1.59 9.98 6.09
C VAL A 146 -1.23 9.63 4.65
N PHE A 147 0.01 9.89 4.26
CA PHE A 147 0.45 9.79 2.87
C PHE A 147 1.29 8.53 2.63
N ASP A 148 0.99 7.80 1.54
CA ASP A 148 1.78 6.63 1.13
C ASP A 148 3.25 6.99 0.85
N THR A 149 3.51 8.23 0.44
CA THR A 149 4.84 8.72 0.10
C THR A 149 5.64 9.25 1.30
N ALA A 150 5.00 9.52 2.43
CA ALA A 150 5.63 10.21 3.56
C ALA A 150 6.81 9.42 4.17
N PHE A 151 6.69 8.10 4.31
CA PHE A 151 7.76 7.25 4.84
C PHE A 151 9.04 7.31 3.99
N HIS A 152 8.89 7.52 2.67
CA HIS A 152 10.00 7.58 1.72
C HIS A 152 10.67 8.96 1.62
N GLN A 153 10.17 9.98 2.32
CA GLN A 153 10.78 11.32 2.30
C GLN A 153 12.16 11.38 3.00
N THR A 154 12.56 10.31 3.67
CA THR A 154 13.90 10.18 4.25
C THR A 154 14.95 9.67 3.26
N MET A 155 14.58 9.33 2.02
CA MET A 155 15.52 8.93 0.97
C MET A 155 16.52 10.08 0.66
N PRO A 156 17.83 9.79 0.53
CA PRO A 156 18.80 10.80 0.14
C PRO A 156 18.67 11.14 -1.36
N PRO A 157 19.13 12.33 -1.80
CA PRO A 157 19.04 12.75 -3.20
C PRO A 157 19.56 11.75 -4.22
N LYS A 158 20.66 11.08 -3.92
CA LYS A 158 21.25 10.04 -4.79
C LYS A 158 20.33 8.82 -5.01
N ALA A 159 19.33 8.60 -4.16
CA ALA A 159 18.37 7.51 -4.27
C ALA A 159 17.08 7.94 -4.97
N TYR A 160 16.66 9.20 -4.80
CA TYR A 160 15.39 9.66 -5.40
C TYR A 160 15.54 10.37 -6.74
N MET A 161 16.73 10.88 -7.11
CA MET A 161 16.93 11.58 -8.37
C MET A 161 16.96 10.62 -9.55
N PHE A 162 16.32 11.00 -10.65
CA PHE A 162 16.49 10.36 -11.94
C PHE A 162 17.66 11.02 -12.70
N GLY A 163 18.34 10.28 -13.58
CA GLY A 163 19.43 10.77 -14.43
C GLY A 163 18.92 11.62 -15.61
N MET A 164 17.96 12.50 -15.35
CA MET A 164 17.39 13.47 -16.31
C MET A 164 18.00 14.85 -16.08
N PRO A 165 17.83 15.83 -17.01
CA PRO A 165 18.22 17.22 -16.75
C PRO A 165 17.69 17.70 -15.40
N TYR A 166 18.54 18.38 -14.62
CA TYR A 166 18.22 18.77 -13.24
C TYR A 166 16.97 19.64 -13.13
N GLU A 167 16.71 20.46 -14.17
CA GLU A 167 15.51 21.26 -14.31
C GLU A 167 14.20 20.47 -14.29
N CYS A 168 14.23 19.19 -14.68
CA CYS A 168 13.04 18.32 -14.58
C CYS A 168 12.62 18.10 -13.12
N TYR A 169 13.60 18.07 -12.23
CA TYR A 169 13.32 18.03 -10.80
C TYR A 169 12.89 19.42 -10.28
N GLU A 170 13.64 20.49 -10.60
CA GLU A 170 13.36 21.83 -10.07
C GLU A 170 12.03 22.40 -10.52
N GLN A 171 11.64 22.17 -11.79
CA GLN A 171 10.43 22.78 -12.37
C GLN A 171 9.21 21.85 -12.31
N PHE A 172 9.41 20.55 -12.43
CA PHE A 172 8.32 19.58 -12.57
C PHE A 172 8.25 18.58 -11.41
N HIS A 173 9.13 18.72 -10.41
CA HIS A 173 9.21 17.80 -9.25
C HIS A 173 9.37 16.33 -9.66
N VAL A 174 10.07 16.06 -10.77
CA VAL A 174 10.29 14.70 -11.29
C VAL A 174 11.39 14.03 -10.46
N ARG A 175 10.96 13.17 -9.56
CA ARG A 175 11.81 12.35 -8.69
C ARG A 175 11.11 11.05 -8.31
N LYS A 176 11.85 10.11 -7.73
CA LYS A 176 11.27 8.96 -7.06
C LYS A 176 10.58 9.41 -5.77
N TYR A 177 9.29 9.10 -5.62
CA TYR A 177 8.52 9.32 -4.39
C TYR A 177 8.38 8.05 -3.57
N GLY A 178 8.10 6.91 -4.22
CA GLY A 178 7.78 5.67 -3.56
C GLY A 178 6.36 5.64 -2.98
N PHE A 179 5.85 4.44 -2.78
CA PHE A 179 4.46 4.22 -2.31
C PHE A 179 4.43 3.04 -1.34
N HIS A 180 3.25 2.69 -0.82
CA HIS A 180 3.06 1.73 0.26
C HIS A 180 3.87 2.08 1.53
N GLY A 181 4.21 3.35 1.71
CA GLY A 181 5.04 3.79 2.83
C GLY A 181 4.43 3.46 4.19
N THR A 182 3.10 3.56 4.31
CA THR A 182 2.37 3.17 5.52
C THR A 182 2.57 1.68 5.84
N SER A 183 2.49 0.80 4.82
CA SER A 183 2.74 -0.63 4.98
C SER A 183 4.19 -0.94 5.37
N HIS A 184 5.18 -0.40 4.64
CA HIS A 184 6.59 -0.62 4.93
C HIS A 184 6.98 -0.14 6.34
N ARG A 185 6.45 1.01 6.75
CA ARG A 185 6.63 1.55 8.10
C ARG A 185 5.97 0.63 9.13
N PHE A 186 4.73 0.21 8.90
CA PHE A 186 4.01 -0.69 9.83
C PHE A 186 4.79 -1.98 10.07
N VAL A 187 5.19 -2.69 9.03
CA VAL A 187 5.84 -4.01 9.19
C VAL A 187 7.23 -3.91 9.80
N SER A 188 7.97 -2.83 9.55
CA SER A 188 9.26 -2.60 10.21
C SER A 188 9.09 -2.31 11.71
N MET A 189 8.13 -1.47 12.10
CA MET A 189 7.79 -1.22 13.49
C MET A 189 7.31 -2.51 14.17
N LYS A 190 6.46 -3.28 13.49
CA LYS A 190 5.93 -4.56 14.02
C LYS A 190 7.03 -5.58 14.26
N TYR A 191 8.05 -5.62 13.39
CA TYR A 191 9.25 -6.44 13.63
C TYR A 191 9.93 -6.03 14.95
N GLY A 192 10.13 -4.74 15.19
CA GLY A 192 10.68 -4.23 16.45
C GLY A 192 9.82 -4.61 17.66
N GLU A 193 8.49 -4.43 17.56
CA GLU A 193 7.54 -4.78 18.63
C GLU A 193 7.63 -6.28 19.00
N VAL A 194 7.59 -7.18 18.02
CA VAL A 194 7.52 -8.63 18.29
C VAL A 194 8.86 -9.26 18.68
N THR A 195 9.98 -8.63 18.29
CA THR A 195 11.31 -9.12 18.63
C THR A 195 11.93 -8.41 19.84
N GLY A 196 11.35 -7.29 20.26
CA GLY A 196 11.93 -6.41 21.28
C GLY A 196 13.21 -5.69 20.83
N LYS A 197 13.54 -5.72 19.51
CA LYS A 197 14.73 -5.08 18.97
C LYS A 197 14.47 -3.63 18.60
N SER A 198 15.46 -2.75 18.86
CA SER A 198 15.49 -1.42 18.26
C SER A 198 15.66 -1.56 16.74
N LEU A 199 15.06 -0.64 15.97
CA LEU A 199 15.33 -0.55 14.53
C LEU A 199 16.65 0.17 14.24
N GLU A 200 17.22 0.86 15.21
CA GLU A 200 18.55 1.49 15.09
C GLU A 200 19.62 0.42 14.88
N GLY A 201 20.49 0.64 13.91
CA GLY A 201 21.56 -0.31 13.53
C GLY A 201 21.08 -1.45 12.62
N LEU A 202 19.79 -1.55 12.30
CA LEU A 202 19.26 -2.61 11.44
C LEU A 202 19.11 -2.17 9.98
N ASN A 203 19.47 -3.09 9.07
CA ASN A 203 19.23 -3.01 7.64
C ASN A 203 18.12 -4.00 7.28
N ILE A 204 16.95 -3.49 6.90
CA ILE A 204 15.76 -4.28 6.59
C ILE A 204 15.40 -4.09 5.12
N VAL A 205 15.11 -5.17 4.41
CA VAL A 205 14.42 -5.12 3.12
C VAL A 205 12.98 -5.60 3.33
N SER A 206 12.03 -4.70 3.10
CA SER A 206 10.60 -4.97 3.19
C SER A 206 10.01 -5.17 1.80
N CYS A 207 9.40 -6.34 1.57
CA CYS A 207 8.77 -6.74 0.31
C CYS A 207 7.26 -6.74 0.49
N HIS A 208 6.61 -5.62 0.12
CA HIS A 208 5.15 -5.54 0.02
C HIS A 208 4.71 -6.06 -1.33
N LEU A 209 4.16 -7.26 -1.36
CA LEU A 209 3.80 -7.99 -2.58
C LEU A 209 2.30 -8.22 -2.64
N GLY A 210 1.64 -7.59 -3.59
CA GLY A 210 0.20 -7.68 -3.83
C GLY A 210 -0.13 -7.44 -5.30
N ASN A 211 -1.34 -6.99 -5.63
CA ASN A 211 -1.67 -6.52 -6.99
C ASN A 211 -0.84 -5.28 -7.38
N GLY A 212 -0.57 -4.38 -6.42
CA GLY A 212 0.54 -3.45 -6.44
C GLY A 212 1.64 -4.00 -5.56
N SER A 213 2.91 -3.85 -5.98
CA SER A 213 4.04 -4.39 -5.26
C SER A 213 5.19 -3.39 -5.19
N SER A 214 5.84 -3.32 -4.05
CA SER A 214 7.06 -2.51 -3.87
C SER A 214 8.02 -3.17 -2.90
N ILE A 215 9.30 -2.87 -3.08
CA ILE A 215 10.37 -3.32 -2.20
C ILE A 215 11.07 -2.09 -1.67
N THR A 216 11.33 -2.04 -0.37
CA THR A 216 11.91 -0.87 0.30
C THR A 216 13.12 -1.26 1.14
N ALA A 217 14.20 -0.51 0.98
CA ALA A 217 15.36 -0.54 1.84
C ALA A 217 15.12 0.35 3.06
N ILE A 218 15.19 -0.22 4.25
CA ILE A 218 14.97 0.48 5.51
C ILE A 218 16.24 0.35 6.35
N LYS A 219 16.85 1.48 6.68
CA LYS A 219 18.02 1.55 7.54
C LYS A 219 17.73 2.43 8.74
N ASP A 220 18.04 1.97 9.94
CA ASP A 220 17.78 2.70 11.18
C ASP A 220 16.31 3.14 11.30
N GLY A 221 15.37 2.29 10.85
CA GLY A 221 13.93 2.58 10.85
C GLY A 221 13.46 3.60 9.80
N LYS A 222 14.34 4.05 8.88
CA LYS A 222 14.05 5.04 7.83
C LYS A 222 14.14 4.43 6.45
N SER A 223 13.24 4.81 5.54
CA SER A 223 13.35 4.46 4.13
C SER A 223 14.56 5.14 3.51
N VAL A 224 15.46 4.37 2.89
CA VAL A 224 16.65 4.88 2.21
C VAL A 224 16.62 4.65 0.70
N ASP A 225 15.78 3.74 0.23
CA ASP A 225 15.43 3.53 -1.19
C ASP A 225 14.14 2.71 -1.31
N THR A 226 13.47 2.79 -2.46
CA THR A 226 12.26 2.00 -2.74
C THR A 226 12.12 1.74 -4.24
N SER A 227 11.40 0.68 -4.61
CA SER A 227 11.28 0.24 -6.01
C SER A 227 10.27 1.03 -6.83
N MET A 228 9.15 1.48 -6.25
CA MET A 228 8.24 2.36 -6.96
C MET A 228 8.88 3.74 -7.11
N GLY A 229 8.66 4.36 -8.28
CA GLY A 229 9.37 5.55 -8.69
C GLY A 229 8.56 6.85 -8.56
N PHE A 230 8.50 7.61 -9.66
CA PHE A 230 7.66 8.80 -9.80
C PHE A 230 6.18 8.47 -9.62
N THR A 231 5.76 7.30 -10.13
CA THR A 231 4.41 6.74 -9.98
C THR A 231 4.47 5.32 -9.45
N PRO A 232 3.34 4.73 -9.04
CA PRO A 232 3.26 3.32 -8.62
C PRO A 232 3.46 2.31 -9.76
N LEU A 233 3.84 2.74 -10.96
CA LEU A 233 4.09 1.87 -12.11
C LEU A 233 5.47 1.23 -12.06
N ASP A 234 6.48 1.98 -11.61
CA ASP A 234 7.89 1.58 -11.61
C ASP A 234 8.18 0.46 -10.59
N GLY A 235 9.28 -0.25 -10.78
CA GLY A 235 9.74 -1.32 -9.92
C GLY A 235 9.57 -2.71 -10.52
N ILE A 236 9.08 -3.66 -9.74
CA ILE A 236 8.86 -5.05 -10.18
C ILE A 236 7.54 -5.20 -10.95
N ILE A 237 7.42 -6.29 -11.72
CA ILE A 237 6.16 -6.65 -12.38
C ILE A 237 5.04 -6.85 -11.33
N MET A 238 3.82 -6.44 -11.69
CA MET A 238 2.65 -6.50 -10.81
C MET A 238 1.46 -7.15 -11.56
N GLY A 239 0.31 -7.24 -10.96
CA GLY A 239 -0.86 -7.89 -11.56
C GLY A 239 -1.18 -7.41 -12.98
N THR A 240 -1.23 -6.08 -13.19
CA THR A 240 -1.52 -5.46 -14.51
C THR A 240 -0.50 -4.41 -14.93
N ARG A 241 0.47 -4.08 -14.07
CA ARG A 241 1.50 -3.05 -14.30
C ARG A 241 2.80 -3.69 -14.75
N SER A 242 3.47 -3.06 -15.69
CA SER A 242 4.71 -3.57 -16.28
C SER A 242 5.90 -3.63 -15.32
N GLY A 243 5.91 -2.80 -14.26
CA GLY A 243 7.16 -2.48 -13.59
C GLY A 243 8.07 -1.63 -14.47
N SER A 244 9.36 -1.58 -14.15
CA SER A 244 10.37 -0.82 -14.89
C SER A 244 10.55 -1.36 -16.30
N VAL A 245 10.50 -0.47 -17.29
CA VAL A 245 10.71 -0.77 -18.72
C VAL A 245 11.66 0.26 -19.30
N ASP A 246 12.54 -0.14 -20.24
CA ASP A 246 13.38 0.78 -21.00
C ASP A 246 12.50 1.82 -21.72
N PRO A 247 12.71 3.13 -21.53
CA PRO A 247 11.95 4.19 -22.21
C PRO A 247 11.94 4.08 -23.72
N SER A 248 13.05 3.60 -24.32
CA SER A 248 13.13 3.40 -25.78
C SER A 248 12.25 2.25 -26.26
N ALA A 249 12.09 1.21 -25.42
CA ALA A 249 11.15 0.12 -25.71
C ALA A 249 9.70 0.60 -25.62
N VAL A 250 9.40 1.48 -24.65
CA VAL A 250 8.08 2.11 -24.54
C VAL A 250 7.75 2.93 -25.79
N ASP A 251 8.65 3.83 -26.21
CA ASP A 251 8.50 4.65 -27.41
C ASP A 251 8.33 3.77 -28.66
N PHE A 252 9.15 2.74 -28.83
CA PHE A 252 9.06 1.80 -29.95
C PHE A 252 7.69 1.14 -30.03
N VAL A 253 7.19 0.59 -28.92
CA VAL A 253 5.88 -0.08 -28.89
C VAL A 253 4.75 0.92 -29.11
N GLN A 254 4.82 2.11 -28.52
CA GLN A 254 3.86 3.18 -28.70
C GLN A 254 3.69 3.52 -30.21
N ASN A 255 4.81 3.71 -30.91
CA ASN A 255 4.82 4.02 -32.34
C ASN A 255 4.27 2.84 -33.18
N LYS A 256 4.64 1.58 -32.84
CA LYS A 256 4.14 0.39 -33.54
C LYS A 256 2.64 0.19 -33.42
N LEU A 257 2.07 0.52 -32.27
CA LEU A 257 0.63 0.38 -32.00
C LEU A 257 -0.16 1.64 -32.38
N GLY A 258 0.50 2.74 -32.71
CA GLY A 258 -0.15 4.02 -33.00
C GLY A 258 -0.85 4.63 -31.78
N PHE A 259 -0.34 4.37 -30.58
CA PHE A 259 -0.95 4.84 -29.35
C PHE A 259 -0.59 6.29 -29.03
N THR A 260 -1.55 7.03 -28.49
CA THR A 260 -1.28 8.30 -27.80
C THR A 260 -0.51 8.04 -26.50
N PRO A 261 0.18 9.04 -25.93
CA PRO A 261 0.83 8.88 -24.62
C PRO A 261 -0.12 8.40 -23.51
N ALA A 262 -1.38 8.84 -23.53
CA ALA A 262 -2.39 8.39 -22.56
C ALA A 262 -2.75 6.90 -22.75
N GLN A 263 -2.90 6.44 -23.99
CA GLN A 263 -3.16 5.03 -24.28
C GLN A 263 -1.96 4.15 -23.92
N MET A 264 -0.74 4.62 -24.13
CA MET A 264 0.47 3.89 -23.74
C MET A 264 0.60 3.81 -22.23
N ARG A 265 0.33 4.88 -21.48
CA ARG A 265 0.26 4.87 -20.03
C ARG A 265 -0.77 3.85 -19.52
N ASP A 266 -1.96 3.81 -20.10
CA ASP A 266 -2.99 2.83 -19.75
C ASP A 266 -2.57 1.39 -20.09
N TYR A 267 -1.89 1.19 -21.21
CA TYR A 267 -1.35 -0.11 -21.61
C TYR A 267 -0.36 -0.66 -20.58
N LEU A 268 0.59 0.17 -20.13
CA LEU A 268 1.58 -0.21 -19.12
C LEU A 268 0.95 -0.45 -17.74
N ASN A 269 -0.11 0.28 -17.38
CA ASN A 269 -0.76 0.16 -16.07
C ASN A 269 -1.82 -0.93 -15.98
N LYS A 270 -2.54 -1.21 -17.09
CA LYS A 270 -3.77 -2.03 -17.07
C LYS A 270 -3.72 -3.28 -17.94
N LYS A 271 -2.72 -3.41 -18.85
CA LYS A 271 -2.62 -4.49 -19.85
C LYS A 271 -1.29 -5.24 -19.79
N SER A 272 -0.42 -4.88 -18.88
CA SER A 272 0.94 -5.42 -18.74
C SER A 272 1.07 -6.32 -17.51
N GLY A 273 2.25 -6.50 -16.97
CA GLY A 273 2.50 -7.31 -15.78
C GLY A 273 2.10 -8.77 -15.94
N PHE A 274 1.58 -9.39 -14.90
CA PHE A 274 1.12 -10.79 -14.91
C PHE A 274 0.10 -11.01 -16.03
N LEU A 275 -0.89 -10.11 -16.15
CA LEU A 275 -1.91 -10.18 -17.20
C LEU A 275 -1.30 -10.17 -18.60
N GLY A 276 -0.41 -9.23 -18.87
CA GLY A 276 0.21 -9.08 -20.19
C GLY A 276 1.11 -10.26 -20.54
N LEU A 277 1.91 -10.74 -19.61
CA LEU A 277 2.83 -11.85 -19.79
C LEU A 277 2.10 -13.19 -19.92
N SER A 278 1.17 -13.50 -19.02
CA SER A 278 0.38 -14.75 -19.08
C SER A 278 -0.64 -14.71 -20.21
N GLY A 279 -1.18 -13.53 -20.53
CA GLY A 279 -2.27 -13.33 -21.49
C GLY A 279 -3.65 -13.61 -20.93
N GLN A 280 -3.78 -14.01 -19.65
CA GLN A 280 -5.03 -14.46 -19.05
C GLN A 280 -5.23 -13.98 -17.61
N PHE A 281 -4.19 -13.99 -16.77
CA PHE A 281 -4.32 -13.86 -15.32
C PHE A 281 -3.57 -12.65 -14.79
N SER A 282 -4.23 -11.89 -13.92
CA SER A 282 -3.64 -10.79 -13.15
C SER A 282 -3.46 -11.13 -11.66
N ASP A 283 -4.04 -12.23 -11.20
CA ASP A 283 -3.96 -12.70 -9.82
C ASP A 283 -2.88 -13.77 -9.67
N ASN A 284 -2.01 -13.63 -8.68
CA ASN A 284 -0.93 -14.59 -8.44
C ASN A 284 -1.42 -16.01 -8.15
N ARG A 285 -2.60 -16.17 -7.57
CA ARG A 285 -3.19 -17.49 -7.29
C ARG A 285 -3.48 -18.26 -8.56
N ASP A 286 -4.02 -17.57 -9.57
CA ASP A 286 -4.31 -18.14 -10.89
C ASP A 286 -3.01 -18.41 -11.65
N ILE A 287 -2.04 -17.49 -11.60
CA ILE A 287 -0.68 -17.68 -12.15
C ILE A 287 -0.03 -18.94 -11.58
N THR A 288 0.01 -19.06 -10.24
CA THR A 288 0.59 -20.23 -9.55
C THR A 288 -0.12 -21.52 -9.95
N SER A 289 -1.46 -21.53 -9.97
CA SER A 289 -2.25 -22.68 -10.36
C SER A 289 -1.99 -23.12 -11.80
N ALA A 290 -1.95 -22.18 -12.73
CA ALA A 290 -1.69 -22.44 -14.15
C ALA A 290 -0.24 -22.95 -14.38
N ALA A 291 0.74 -22.36 -13.71
CA ALA A 291 2.14 -22.79 -13.75
C ALA A 291 2.29 -24.25 -13.27
N GLN A 292 1.64 -24.62 -12.17
CA GLN A 292 1.62 -25.99 -11.64
C GLN A 292 0.95 -26.99 -12.62
N GLN A 293 0.05 -26.51 -13.47
CA GLN A 293 -0.58 -27.32 -14.53
C GLN A 293 0.25 -27.34 -15.83
N GLY A 294 1.41 -26.70 -15.84
CA GLY A 294 2.36 -26.73 -16.95
C GLY A 294 2.22 -25.57 -17.93
N ASP A 295 1.45 -24.51 -17.60
CA ASP A 295 1.42 -23.30 -18.43
C ASP A 295 2.76 -22.54 -18.36
N LYS A 296 3.49 -22.55 -19.48
CA LYS A 296 4.84 -21.98 -19.59
C LYS A 296 4.87 -20.46 -19.39
N ARG A 297 3.82 -19.76 -19.80
CA ARG A 297 3.77 -18.29 -19.64
C ARG A 297 3.54 -17.91 -18.19
N SER A 298 2.68 -18.62 -17.47
CA SER A 298 2.48 -18.44 -16.04
C SER A 298 3.73 -18.82 -15.22
N GLN A 299 4.46 -19.87 -15.64
CA GLN A 299 5.75 -20.18 -15.04
C GLN A 299 6.75 -19.04 -15.25
N LEU A 300 6.84 -18.48 -16.46
CA LEU A 300 7.69 -17.31 -16.74
C LEU A 300 7.34 -16.11 -15.85
N VAL A 301 6.05 -15.84 -15.61
CA VAL A 301 5.63 -14.77 -14.69
C VAL A 301 6.18 -15.01 -13.28
N THR A 302 6.05 -16.23 -12.76
CA THR A 302 6.58 -16.61 -11.44
C THR A 302 8.10 -16.44 -11.37
N ASP A 303 8.81 -16.90 -12.40
CA ASP A 303 10.26 -16.81 -12.49
C ASP A 303 10.73 -15.34 -12.55
N MET A 304 10.05 -14.50 -13.36
CA MET A 304 10.36 -13.07 -13.45
C MET A 304 10.10 -12.36 -12.11
N LEU A 305 8.95 -12.60 -11.48
CA LEU A 305 8.61 -11.99 -10.20
C LEU A 305 9.67 -12.30 -9.13
N THR A 306 10.01 -13.57 -8.96
CA THR A 306 11.01 -14.00 -7.96
C THR A 306 12.39 -13.46 -8.28
N TYR A 307 12.76 -13.44 -9.56
CA TYR A 307 14.05 -12.91 -10.02
C TYR A 307 14.19 -11.40 -9.77
N GLU A 308 13.16 -10.62 -10.07
CA GLU A 308 13.17 -9.17 -9.82
C GLU A 308 13.23 -8.84 -8.34
N ILE A 309 12.47 -9.57 -7.49
CA ILE A 309 12.54 -9.39 -6.03
C ILE A 309 13.95 -9.67 -5.51
N LYS A 310 14.59 -10.76 -5.97
CA LYS A 310 15.99 -11.07 -5.62
C LYS A 310 16.95 -9.94 -5.99
N LYS A 311 16.81 -9.39 -7.19
CA LYS A 311 17.64 -8.26 -7.64
C LYS A 311 17.51 -7.06 -6.73
N TYR A 312 16.27 -6.71 -6.32
CA TYR A 312 16.06 -5.61 -5.39
C TYR A 312 16.65 -5.89 -4.01
N ILE A 313 16.47 -7.09 -3.46
CA ILE A 313 17.09 -7.47 -2.18
C ILE A 313 18.61 -7.32 -2.28
N GLY A 314 19.23 -7.83 -3.34
CA GLY A 314 20.67 -7.73 -3.56
C GLY A 314 21.15 -6.28 -3.71
N SER A 315 20.47 -5.47 -4.53
CA SER A 315 20.83 -4.06 -4.74
C SER A 315 20.68 -3.23 -3.45
N TYR A 316 19.65 -3.48 -2.68
CA TYR A 316 19.40 -2.78 -1.42
C TYR A 316 20.36 -3.22 -0.31
N THR A 317 20.75 -4.49 -0.30
CA THR A 317 21.85 -4.96 0.56
C THR A 317 23.13 -4.19 0.29
N ALA A 318 23.49 -3.99 -0.99
CA ALA A 318 24.65 -3.19 -1.37
C ALA A 318 24.47 -1.71 -1.00
N ALA A 319 23.30 -1.12 -1.23
CA ALA A 319 23.01 0.28 -0.92
C ALA A 319 23.09 0.59 0.58
N MET A 320 22.67 -0.35 1.44
CA MET A 320 22.71 -0.23 2.89
C MET A 320 24.04 -0.68 3.51
N ASN A 321 24.92 -1.33 2.74
CA ASN A 321 26.14 -1.99 3.20
C ASN A 321 25.85 -3.10 4.23
N GLY A 322 24.86 -3.93 3.97
CA GLY A 322 24.49 -5.07 4.81
C GLY A 322 23.00 -5.38 4.77
N LEU A 323 22.63 -6.51 5.35
CA LEU A 323 21.26 -6.98 5.46
C LEU A 323 21.11 -7.78 6.74
N ASP A 324 20.11 -7.43 7.56
CA ASP A 324 19.80 -8.13 8.81
C ASP A 324 18.45 -8.85 8.72
N VAL A 325 17.48 -8.25 8.03
CA VAL A 325 16.09 -8.76 7.97
C VAL A 325 15.50 -8.60 6.59
N VAL A 326 14.78 -9.63 6.12
CA VAL A 326 13.84 -9.58 5.00
C VAL A 326 12.43 -9.79 5.53
N ILE A 327 11.50 -8.91 5.17
CA ILE A 327 10.10 -9.01 5.57
C ILE A 327 9.23 -9.17 4.32
N PHE A 328 8.41 -10.24 4.30
CA PHE A 328 7.36 -10.44 3.31
C PHE A 328 6.02 -10.02 3.86
N THR A 329 5.29 -9.20 3.11
CA THR A 329 3.98 -8.66 3.47
C THR A 329 3.12 -8.41 2.22
N GLY A 330 1.87 -7.99 2.42
CA GLY A 330 0.91 -7.86 1.34
C GLY A 330 0.36 -9.20 0.86
N GLY A 331 -0.69 -9.19 0.06
CA GLY A 331 -1.47 -10.38 -0.26
C GLY A 331 -0.65 -11.57 -0.78
N ILE A 332 0.32 -11.33 -1.66
CA ILE A 332 1.24 -12.35 -2.18
C ILE A 332 2.31 -12.69 -1.14
N GLY A 333 2.96 -11.69 -0.55
CA GLY A 333 4.02 -11.89 0.45
C GLY A 333 3.55 -12.72 1.65
N GLU A 334 2.32 -12.50 2.09
CA GLU A 334 1.72 -13.19 3.24
C GLU A 334 1.22 -14.60 2.91
N ASN A 335 0.70 -14.82 1.68
CA ASN A 335 -0.09 -16.02 1.38
C ASN A 335 0.49 -16.93 0.30
N ALA A 336 1.63 -16.57 -0.33
CA ALA A 336 2.28 -17.36 -1.38
C ALA A 336 3.63 -17.92 -0.93
N PRO A 337 3.66 -19.06 -0.24
CA PRO A 337 4.90 -19.68 0.24
C PRO A 337 5.87 -20.04 -0.89
N GLU A 338 5.34 -20.40 -2.07
CA GLU A 338 6.12 -20.69 -3.27
C GLU A 338 6.90 -19.46 -3.78
N VAL A 339 6.31 -18.27 -3.71
CA VAL A 339 7.00 -17.02 -4.08
C VAL A 339 8.12 -16.72 -3.09
N ARG A 340 7.85 -16.81 -1.78
CA ARG A 340 8.87 -16.60 -0.73
C ARG A 340 10.02 -17.59 -0.86
N LYS A 341 9.72 -18.88 -1.13
CA LYS A 341 10.71 -19.91 -1.39
C LYS A 341 11.56 -19.57 -2.61
N GLY A 342 10.94 -19.27 -3.76
CA GLY A 342 11.65 -18.87 -4.97
C GLY A 342 12.53 -17.64 -4.78
N VAL A 343 12.09 -16.66 -3.97
CA VAL A 343 12.91 -15.47 -3.65
C VAL A 343 14.11 -15.83 -2.77
N CYS A 344 13.96 -16.68 -1.77
CA CYS A 344 15.04 -17.02 -0.84
C CYS A 344 16.03 -18.09 -1.38
N GLU A 345 15.64 -18.81 -2.43
CA GLU A 345 16.48 -19.86 -3.01
C GLU A 345 17.74 -19.29 -3.65
N ASN A 346 18.90 -19.92 -3.41
CA ASN A 346 20.23 -19.46 -3.88
C ASN A 346 20.61 -18.05 -3.39
N MET A 347 20.21 -17.69 -2.15
CA MET A 347 20.55 -16.43 -1.50
C MET A 347 21.44 -16.61 -0.26
N GLU A 348 22.03 -17.80 -0.09
CA GLU A 348 22.88 -18.15 1.05
C GLU A 348 24.15 -17.29 1.11
N TYR A 349 24.62 -16.80 -0.02
CA TYR A 349 25.77 -15.88 -0.10
C TYR A 349 25.50 -14.54 0.59
N LEU A 350 24.23 -14.12 0.72
CA LEU A 350 23.79 -12.98 1.54
C LEU A 350 23.47 -13.37 2.98
N GLY A 351 23.56 -14.66 3.30
CA GLY A 351 23.21 -15.18 4.63
C GLY A 351 21.73 -15.51 4.83
N ILE A 352 20.94 -15.54 3.74
CA ILE A 352 19.54 -15.90 3.77
C ILE A 352 19.38 -17.41 3.64
N LYS A 353 18.76 -18.06 4.62
CA LYS A 353 18.35 -19.46 4.56
C LYS A 353 16.90 -19.59 5.02
N LEU A 354 16.06 -20.13 4.15
CA LEU A 354 14.63 -20.36 4.47
C LEU A 354 14.46 -21.69 5.21
N ASP A 355 13.58 -21.73 6.20
CA ASP A 355 13.09 -22.97 6.78
C ASP A 355 11.83 -23.41 6.02
N SER A 356 12.00 -24.36 5.09
CA SER A 356 10.88 -24.87 4.29
C SER A 356 9.80 -25.51 5.15
N SER A 357 10.15 -26.14 6.29
CA SER A 357 9.17 -26.77 7.17
C SER A 357 8.22 -25.77 7.84
N VAL A 358 8.69 -24.53 8.03
CA VAL A 358 7.90 -23.43 8.57
C VAL A 358 7.19 -22.66 7.45
N ASN A 359 7.89 -22.43 6.32
CA ASN A 359 7.34 -21.63 5.23
C ASN A 359 6.20 -22.34 4.48
N ASP A 360 6.36 -23.66 4.22
CA ASP A 360 5.43 -24.38 3.36
C ASP A 360 4.04 -24.49 4.02
N GLY A 361 3.04 -24.00 3.29
CA GLY A 361 1.66 -23.92 3.81
C GLY A 361 1.35 -22.72 4.70
N LEU A 362 2.35 -21.90 5.10
CA LEU A 362 2.13 -20.70 5.91
C LEU A 362 1.38 -19.63 5.12
N LYS A 363 0.25 -19.15 5.66
CA LYS A 363 -0.58 -18.08 5.08
C LYS A 363 -1.04 -17.11 6.17
N GLY A 364 -0.83 -15.82 5.94
CA GLY A 364 -1.41 -14.72 6.71
C GLY A 364 -1.06 -14.68 8.21
N LYS A 365 0.02 -15.36 8.65
CA LYS A 365 0.41 -15.40 10.05
C LYS A 365 1.78 -14.76 10.27
N LEU A 366 1.87 -13.93 11.29
CA LEU A 366 3.13 -13.37 11.75
C LEU A 366 4.05 -14.50 12.20
N THR A 367 5.14 -14.71 11.45
CA THR A 367 6.02 -15.88 11.66
C THR A 367 7.43 -15.60 11.15
N LYS A 368 8.45 -15.96 11.91
CA LYS A 368 9.83 -16.07 11.43
C LYS A 368 9.96 -17.34 10.59
N ILE A 369 10.41 -17.23 9.36
CA ILE A 369 10.53 -18.34 8.40
C ILE A 369 11.96 -18.63 7.96
N SER A 370 12.95 -17.95 8.54
CA SER A 370 14.37 -18.29 8.32
C SER A 370 14.80 -19.48 9.17
N ALA A 371 15.72 -20.30 8.62
CA ALA A 371 16.35 -21.40 9.31
C ALA A 371 17.12 -20.92 10.56
N PRO A 372 17.33 -21.79 11.58
CA PRO A 372 18.03 -21.39 12.81
C PRO A 372 19.47 -20.89 12.58
N ASP A 373 20.15 -21.38 11.54
CA ASP A 373 21.51 -21.00 11.16
C ASP A 373 21.56 -19.89 10.10
N SER A 374 20.41 -19.31 9.74
CA SER A 374 20.35 -18.15 8.85
C SER A 374 20.94 -16.92 9.53
N LYS A 375 21.88 -16.24 8.86
CA LYS A 375 22.45 -14.96 9.35
C LYS A 375 21.48 -13.80 9.21
N VAL A 376 20.66 -13.81 8.15
CA VAL A 376 19.61 -12.85 7.89
C VAL A 376 18.29 -13.45 8.34
N GLU A 377 17.54 -12.72 9.16
CA GLU A 377 16.20 -13.15 9.54
C GLU A 377 15.22 -12.94 8.39
N VAL A 378 14.34 -13.91 8.17
CA VAL A 378 13.27 -13.80 7.17
C VAL A 378 11.92 -13.96 7.90
N TRP A 379 11.03 -13.00 7.66
CA TRP A 379 9.74 -12.94 8.37
C TRP A 379 8.58 -12.80 7.40
N VAL A 380 7.45 -13.37 7.77
CA VAL A 380 6.12 -12.98 7.26
C VAL A 380 5.49 -12.10 8.33
N ILE A 381 5.19 -10.85 7.97
CA ILE A 381 4.51 -9.90 8.86
C ILE A 381 3.29 -9.36 8.10
N PRO A 382 2.07 -9.78 8.45
CA PRO A 382 0.87 -9.20 7.85
C PRO A 382 0.81 -7.69 8.09
N THR A 383 0.56 -6.95 6.99
CA THR A 383 0.41 -5.49 7.09
C THR A 383 -0.96 -5.11 7.66
N ASN A 384 -1.02 -3.98 8.33
CA ASN A 384 -2.25 -3.36 8.81
C ASN A 384 -2.12 -1.84 8.69
N GLU A 385 -2.35 -1.33 7.49
CA GLU A 385 -2.21 0.09 7.18
C GLU A 385 -3.26 0.92 7.92
N GLU A 386 -4.48 0.39 8.04
CA GLU A 386 -5.56 1.08 8.74
C GLU A 386 -5.25 1.29 10.22
N LEU A 387 -4.66 0.30 10.86
CA LEU A 387 -4.22 0.44 12.26
C LEU A 387 -3.13 1.50 12.40
N LEU A 388 -2.16 1.55 11.48
CA LEU A 388 -1.11 2.57 11.54
C LEU A 388 -1.68 3.98 11.31
N ILE A 389 -2.62 4.13 10.38
CA ILE A 389 -3.34 5.39 10.16
C ILE A 389 -4.09 5.81 11.42
N ALA A 390 -4.74 4.86 12.11
CA ALA A 390 -5.44 5.14 13.36
C ALA A 390 -4.47 5.56 14.48
N ARG A 391 -3.32 4.89 14.62
CA ARG A 391 -2.26 5.26 15.58
C ARG A 391 -1.71 6.66 15.31
N ASP A 392 -1.39 6.97 14.06
CA ASP A 392 -0.91 8.30 13.66
C ASP A 392 -1.99 9.38 13.91
N THR A 393 -3.25 9.06 13.63
CA THR A 393 -4.38 9.96 13.89
C THR A 393 -4.52 10.25 15.38
N LEU A 394 -4.43 9.23 16.23
CA LEU A 394 -4.49 9.37 17.67
C LEU A 394 -3.33 10.23 18.22
N GLU A 395 -2.12 9.98 17.70
CA GLU A 395 -0.92 10.69 18.11
C GLU A 395 -0.99 12.18 17.77
N ILE A 396 -1.28 12.54 16.50
CA ILE A 396 -1.25 13.94 16.06
C ILE A 396 -2.40 14.78 16.63
N THR A 397 -3.54 14.14 16.92
CA THR A 397 -4.70 14.85 17.51
C THR A 397 -4.54 15.05 19.02
N GLY A 398 -3.56 14.40 19.65
CA GLY A 398 -3.36 14.46 21.09
C GLY A 398 -4.48 13.84 21.93
N LEU A 399 -5.36 13.06 21.28
CA LEU A 399 -6.45 12.39 21.97
C LEU A 399 -5.88 11.22 22.80
N ASP A 400 -6.24 11.13 24.06
CA ASP A 400 -5.78 10.05 24.93
C ASP A 400 -6.45 8.73 24.55
N LYS A 401 -5.66 7.63 24.57
CA LYS A 401 -6.16 6.27 24.40
C LYS A 401 -7.21 5.89 25.45
N ASN A 402 -7.19 6.56 26.60
CA ASN A 402 -8.03 6.26 27.76
C ASN A 402 -9.24 7.20 27.90
N ALA A 403 -9.47 8.11 26.98
CA ALA A 403 -10.62 9.02 26.98
C ALA A 403 -11.90 8.35 26.49
#